data_f93af1cc46b20d048ac6a7998d3670e1
#
_entry.id   f93af1cc46b20d048ac6a7998d3670e1
#
_cell.length_a   1.000
_cell.length_b   1.000
_cell.length_c   1.000
_cell.angle_alpha   90.00
_cell.angle_beta   90.00
_cell.angle_gamma   90.00
#
_symmetry.space_group_name_H-M   'P 1'
#
loop_
_entity.id
_entity.type
_entity.pdbx_description
1 polymer ?
#
loop_
_entity_poly.entity_id
_entity_poly.type
_entity_poly.pdbx_seq_one_letter_code
_entity_poly.pdbx_strand_id
1 'polypeptide(L)'
;DIVKACYNSIQKHACNHHVILITEENFRNYIDMPEYIINKQKEGYIDITHFSDILRMMLLTKHGGIWMDSTLLIPSKQVDEFIHPGDKFWSCHHKPIYHNVSRGGWVSFFVACGKKNPLPSMIADLHLSYWKIHNKLINYLLLDYTFAIARKYVPAIRQMVEQVPITVMGPLGKCLNDEYSEEGWNNFCKNYDFHKLTYKIPLQKVTPDGKKTVYGHIL
;
A
#
# COMPACT_ATOMS: atom_id res chain seq x y z
N ASP A 1 10.13 -13.51 -6.83
CA ASP A 1 9.59 -14.58 -5.99
C ASP A 1 8.71 -14.06 -4.86
N ILE A 2 9.18 -13.17 -3.97
CA ILE A 2 8.38 -12.64 -2.85
C ILE A 2 7.15 -11.85 -3.32
N VAL A 3 7.27 -11.08 -4.39
CA VAL A 3 6.15 -10.34 -4.99
C VAL A 3 5.07 -11.30 -5.51
N LYS A 4 5.49 -12.40 -6.15
CA LYS A 4 4.56 -13.44 -6.61
C LYS A 4 3.85 -14.13 -5.44
N ALA A 5 4.57 -14.40 -4.35
CA ALA A 5 3.98 -14.98 -3.15
C ALA A 5 2.97 -14.05 -2.50
N CYS A 6 3.27 -12.74 -2.41
CA CYS A 6 2.32 -11.72 -1.93
C CYS A 6 1.08 -11.65 -2.83
N TYR A 7 1.25 -11.61 -4.14
CA TYR A 7 0.13 -11.60 -5.08
C TYR A 7 -0.77 -12.83 -4.93
N ASN A 8 -0.17 -14.03 -4.84
CA ASN A 8 -0.92 -15.27 -4.62
C ASN A 8 -1.68 -15.24 -3.28
N SER A 9 -1.08 -14.68 -2.22
CA SER A 9 -1.75 -14.55 -0.92
C SER A 9 -2.95 -13.60 -1.01
N ILE A 10 -2.82 -12.48 -1.72
CA ILE A 10 -3.92 -11.54 -1.95
C ILE A 10 -5.05 -12.23 -2.72
N GLN A 11 -4.74 -12.94 -3.82
CA GLN A 11 -5.76 -13.68 -4.59
C GLN A 11 -6.49 -14.70 -3.73
N LYS A 12 -5.78 -15.44 -2.88
CA LYS A 12 -6.36 -16.45 -1.99
C LYS A 12 -7.32 -15.86 -0.95
N HIS A 13 -7.05 -14.64 -0.49
CA HIS A 13 -7.78 -14.02 0.61
C HIS A 13 -8.66 -12.83 0.17
N ALA A 14 -8.84 -12.65 -1.13
CA ALA A 14 -9.60 -11.53 -1.69
C ALA A 14 -11.13 -11.69 -1.57
N CYS A 15 -11.65 -12.78 -1.03
CA CYS A 15 -13.08 -13.09 -1.02
C CYS A 15 -13.69 -13.01 -2.44
N ASN A 16 -14.74 -12.20 -2.59
CA ASN A 16 -15.39 -11.96 -3.88
C ASN A 16 -14.79 -10.75 -4.65
N HIS A 17 -13.70 -10.17 -4.16
CA HIS A 17 -13.06 -9.05 -4.86
C HIS A 17 -12.30 -9.54 -6.09
N HIS A 18 -12.45 -8.81 -7.19
CA HIS A 18 -11.68 -9.04 -8.40
C HIS A 18 -10.27 -8.44 -8.24
N VAL A 19 -9.26 -9.31 -8.19
CA VAL A 19 -7.86 -8.90 -8.04
C VAL A 19 -7.27 -8.56 -9.41
N ILE A 20 -6.85 -7.32 -9.59
CA ILE A 20 -6.24 -6.82 -10.82
C ILE A 20 -4.77 -6.51 -10.55
N LEU A 21 -3.88 -7.23 -11.24
CA LEU A 21 -2.47 -6.89 -11.24
C LEU A 21 -2.23 -5.72 -12.21
N ILE A 22 -1.89 -4.56 -11.68
CA ILE A 22 -1.55 -3.39 -12.49
C ILE A 22 -0.06 -3.42 -12.84
N THR A 23 0.25 -3.31 -14.13
CA THR A 23 1.60 -3.33 -14.69
C THR A 23 1.82 -2.12 -15.59
N GLU A 24 3.07 -1.94 -16.06
CA GLU A 24 3.43 -0.92 -17.04
C GLU A 24 2.66 -1.10 -18.36
N GLU A 25 2.39 -2.34 -18.76
CA GLU A 25 1.69 -2.64 -20.01
C GLU A 25 0.19 -2.39 -19.94
N ASN A 26 -0.43 -2.49 -18.74
CA ASN A 26 -1.89 -2.50 -18.66
C ASN A 26 -2.52 -1.31 -17.93
N PHE A 27 -1.77 -0.48 -17.18
CA PHE A 27 -2.37 0.61 -16.39
C PHE A 27 -3.20 1.58 -17.22
N ARG A 28 -2.85 1.78 -18.49
CA ARG A 28 -3.57 2.66 -19.44
C ARG A 28 -4.97 2.13 -19.79
N ASN A 29 -5.26 0.86 -19.56
CA ASN A 29 -6.60 0.31 -19.72
C ASN A 29 -7.55 0.78 -18.61
N TYR A 30 -7.00 1.24 -17.49
CA TYR A 30 -7.76 1.60 -16.30
C TYR A 30 -7.85 3.11 -16.07
N ILE A 31 -6.80 3.85 -16.40
CA ILE A 31 -6.75 5.31 -16.21
C ILE A 31 -6.11 6.02 -17.41
N ASP A 32 -6.46 7.30 -17.57
CA ASP A 32 -5.86 8.20 -18.53
C ASP A 32 -4.77 9.03 -17.85
N MET A 33 -3.56 8.43 -17.70
CA MET A 33 -2.41 9.14 -17.15
C MET A 33 -1.97 10.24 -18.10
N PRO A 34 -1.84 11.51 -17.64
CA PRO A 34 -1.39 12.60 -18.50
C PRO A 34 0.00 12.33 -19.09
N GLU A 35 0.19 12.61 -20.38
CA GLU A 35 1.44 12.34 -21.09
C GLU A 35 2.66 13.03 -20.46
N TYR A 36 2.50 14.24 -19.88
CA TYR A 36 3.63 14.90 -19.21
C TYR A 36 4.12 14.13 -17.96
N ILE A 37 3.24 13.39 -17.26
CA ILE A 37 3.64 12.50 -16.15
C ILE A 37 4.48 11.33 -16.67
N ILE A 38 4.01 10.72 -17.77
CA ILE A 38 4.69 9.58 -18.40
C ILE A 38 6.07 10.01 -18.92
N ASN A 39 6.13 11.17 -19.59
CA ASN A 39 7.39 11.70 -20.10
C ASN A 39 8.37 12.03 -18.97
N LYS A 40 7.91 12.66 -17.90
CA LYS A 40 8.75 12.95 -16.72
C LYS A 40 9.24 11.68 -16.01
N GLN A 41 8.45 10.62 -16.00
CA GLN A 41 8.89 9.31 -15.49
C GLN A 41 9.98 8.71 -16.37
N LYS A 42 9.82 8.73 -17.72
CA LYS A 42 10.83 8.25 -18.67
C LYS A 42 12.14 9.05 -18.62
N GLU A 43 12.04 10.35 -18.40
CA GLU A 43 13.17 11.27 -18.27
C GLU A 43 13.84 11.21 -16.88
N GLY A 44 13.28 10.43 -15.93
CA GLY A 44 13.83 10.24 -14.58
C GLY A 44 13.53 11.35 -13.59
N TYR A 45 12.69 12.33 -13.94
CA TYR A 45 12.23 13.35 -12.99
C TYR A 45 11.25 12.76 -11.95
N ILE A 46 10.46 11.77 -12.35
CA ILE A 46 9.56 11.01 -11.48
C ILE A 46 10.07 9.58 -11.40
N ASP A 47 10.49 9.13 -10.24
CA ASP A 47 10.86 7.73 -10.05
C ASP A 47 9.62 6.82 -9.99
N ILE A 48 9.83 5.51 -10.06
CA ILE A 48 8.75 4.53 -10.08
C ILE A 48 7.89 4.56 -8.82
N THR A 49 8.45 4.94 -7.67
CA THR A 49 7.70 5.04 -6.41
C THR A 49 6.68 6.17 -6.50
N HIS A 50 7.12 7.37 -6.91
CA HIS A 50 6.24 8.54 -7.02
C HIS A 50 5.28 8.44 -8.21
N PHE A 51 5.67 7.76 -9.29
CA PHE A 51 4.73 7.39 -10.35
C PHE A 51 3.63 6.48 -9.82
N SER A 52 3.99 5.47 -9.02
CA SER A 52 3.03 4.57 -8.36
C SER A 52 2.11 5.31 -7.39
N ASP A 53 2.58 6.36 -6.72
CA ASP A 53 1.76 7.19 -5.84
C ASP A 53 0.66 7.94 -6.63
N ILE A 54 1.01 8.50 -7.79
CA ILE A 54 0.03 9.14 -8.68
C ILE A 54 -0.96 8.12 -9.23
N LEU A 55 -0.45 7.00 -9.75
CA LEU A 55 -1.23 5.90 -10.31
C LEU A 55 -2.28 5.38 -9.32
N ARG A 56 -1.86 5.12 -8.09
CA ARG A 56 -2.70 4.68 -6.97
C ARG A 56 -3.86 5.62 -6.72
N MET A 57 -3.59 6.92 -6.61
CA MET A 57 -4.61 7.90 -6.32
C MET A 57 -5.56 8.10 -7.50
N MET A 58 -5.08 8.06 -8.74
CA MET A 58 -5.94 8.12 -9.93
C MET A 58 -6.84 6.89 -10.05
N LEU A 59 -6.32 5.69 -9.81
CA LEU A 59 -7.10 4.45 -9.82
C LEU A 59 -8.22 4.47 -8.77
N LEU A 60 -7.89 4.83 -7.53
CA LEU A 60 -8.84 4.95 -6.44
C LEU A 60 -9.89 6.03 -6.70
N THR A 61 -9.52 7.13 -7.34
CA THR A 61 -10.46 8.19 -7.75
C THR A 61 -11.47 7.67 -8.76
N LYS A 62 -11.00 6.99 -9.81
CA LYS A 62 -11.86 6.55 -10.92
C LYS A 62 -12.72 5.34 -10.55
N HIS A 63 -12.15 4.38 -9.84
CA HIS A 63 -12.77 3.08 -9.60
C HIS A 63 -13.19 2.85 -8.16
N GLY A 64 -12.57 3.52 -7.18
CA GLY A 64 -12.62 3.09 -5.79
C GLY A 64 -11.87 1.78 -5.60
N GLY A 65 -12.29 0.99 -4.62
CA GLY A 65 -11.71 -0.32 -4.36
C GLY A 65 -10.54 -0.28 -3.38
N ILE A 66 -9.65 -1.25 -3.49
CA ILE A 66 -8.57 -1.48 -2.55
C ILE A 66 -7.24 -1.47 -3.30
N TRP A 67 -6.36 -0.53 -2.97
CA TRP A 67 -4.97 -0.55 -3.40
C TRP A 67 -4.12 -1.35 -2.42
N MET A 68 -3.36 -2.27 -2.95
CA MET A 68 -2.37 -3.06 -2.21
C MET A 68 -1.04 -3.03 -2.95
N ASP A 69 0.02 -2.59 -2.27
CA ASP A 69 1.37 -2.70 -2.84
C ASP A 69 1.77 -4.16 -3.05
N SER A 70 2.58 -4.41 -4.05
CA SER A 70 3.05 -5.75 -4.46
C SER A 70 3.79 -6.57 -3.40
N THR A 71 4.13 -5.96 -2.26
CA THR A 71 4.81 -6.62 -1.13
C THR A 71 3.92 -6.76 0.10
N LEU A 72 2.59 -6.65 -0.04
CA LEU A 72 1.65 -7.00 1.01
C LEU A 72 1.40 -8.50 1.02
N LEU A 73 1.54 -9.10 2.18
CA LEU A 73 1.19 -10.49 2.45
C LEU A 73 -0.02 -10.54 3.39
N ILE A 74 -1.05 -11.28 2.99
CA ILE A 74 -2.21 -11.61 3.84
C ILE A 74 -2.08 -13.10 4.20
N PRO A 75 -1.73 -13.44 5.45
CA PRO A 75 -1.34 -14.81 5.77
C PRO A 75 -2.54 -15.75 5.97
N SER A 76 -3.68 -15.25 6.47
CA SER A 76 -4.77 -16.13 6.87
C SER A 76 -6.17 -15.54 6.81
N LYS A 77 -6.35 -14.25 7.15
CA LYS A 77 -7.67 -13.62 7.21
C LYS A 77 -8.17 -13.22 5.82
N GLN A 78 -9.48 -13.21 5.65
CA GLN A 78 -10.09 -12.66 4.44
C GLN A 78 -10.09 -11.13 4.50
N VAL A 79 -10.00 -10.46 3.34
CA VAL A 79 -9.99 -9.00 3.26
C VAL A 79 -11.23 -8.39 3.90
N ASP A 80 -12.40 -9.02 3.72
CA ASP A 80 -13.69 -8.55 4.26
C ASP A 80 -13.78 -8.65 5.80
N GLU A 81 -12.84 -9.33 6.46
CA GLU A 81 -12.79 -9.39 7.92
C GLU A 81 -12.27 -8.09 8.55
N PHE A 82 -11.54 -7.26 7.79
CA PHE A 82 -10.96 -6.03 8.30
C PHE A 82 -11.20 -4.79 7.43
N ILE A 83 -11.68 -4.96 6.18
CA ILE A 83 -12.17 -3.88 5.31
C ILE A 83 -13.62 -4.20 4.97
N HIS A 84 -14.57 -3.43 5.52
CA HIS A 84 -15.97 -3.76 5.35
C HIS A 84 -16.60 -3.08 4.13
N PRO A 85 -17.50 -3.77 3.40
CA PRO A 85 -18.32 -3.15 2.38
C PRO A 85 -19.12 -1.98 2.98
N GLY A 86 -18.91 -0.78 2.47
CA GLY A 86 -19.54 0.44 3.01
C GLY A 86 -18.59 1.35 3.78
N ASP A 87 -17.37 0.91 4.10
CA ASP A 87 -16.33 1.79 4.61
C ASP A 87 -16.04 2.90 3.58
N LYS A 88 -16.23 4.16 4.01
CA LYS A 88 -15.95 5.29 3.14
C LYS A 88 -14.48 5.39 2.80
N PHE A 89 -13.64 5.02 3.75
CA PHE A 89 -12.21 5.01 3.67
C PHE A 89 -11.64 4.03 4.68
N TRP A 90 -10.59 3.30 4.29
CA TRP A 90 -9.81 2.48 5.17
C TRP A 90 -8.33 2.57 4.82
N SER A 91 -7.48 2.56 5.82
CA SER A 91 -6.04 2.39 5.72
C SER A 91 -5.54 1.86 7.05
N CYS A 92 -4.36 1.25 7.08
CA CYS A 92 -3.79 0.80 8.34
C CYS A 92 -3.57 1.99 9.27
N HIS A 93 -4.25 1.96 10.41
CA HIS A 93 -4.21 2.99 11.43
C HIS A 93 -3.49 2.45 12.66
N HIS A 94 -2.29 2.96 12.92
CA HIS A 94 -1.49 2.58 14.08
C HIS A 94 -1.73 3.51 15.28
N LYS A 95 -1.29 3.07 16.45
CA LYS A 95 -1.10 3.98 17.60
C LYS A 95 -0.22 5.18 17.17
N PRO A 96 -0.45 6.37 17.72
CA PRO A 96 0.27 7.58 17.29
C PRO A 96 1.79 7.41 17.25
N ILE A 97 2.38 7.74 16.11
CA ILE A 97 3.83 7.75 15.88
C ILE A 97 4.24 9.19 15.55
N TYR A 98 4.69 9.93 16.55
CA TYR A 98 4.85 11.39 16.45
C TYR A 98 5.91 11.88 15.45
N HIS A 99 6.88 11.05 15.08
CA HIS A 99 7.92 11.40 14.10
C HIS A 99 7.51 11.17 12.63
N ASN A 100 6.38 10.51 12.37
CA ASN A 100 5.87 10.29 11.03
C ASN A 100 4.89 11.38 10.61
N VAL A 101 4.86 11.71 9.30
CA VAL A 101 3.90 12.68 8.74
C VAL A 101 2.47 12.26 9.01
N SER A 102 2.15 10.96 8.82
CA SER A 102 0.84 10.39 9.09
C SER A 102 0.46 10.36 10.57
N ARG A 103 1.43 10.45 11.48
CA ARG A 103 1.26 10.23 12.93
C ARG A 103 0.54 8.91 13.25
N GLY A 104 0.71 7.90 12.39
CA GLY A 104 0.05 6.60 12.49
C GLY A 104 -1.36 6.55 11.91
N GLY A 105 -1.90 7.65 11.39
CA GLY A 105 -3.29 7.70 10.91
C GLY A 105 -3.55 7.04 9.57
N TRP A 106 -2.53 6.75 8.79
CA TRP A 106 -2.61 6.03 7.51
C TRP A 106 -1.28 5.45 7.09
N VAL A 107 -1.34 4.53 6.12
CA VAL A 107 -0.20 4.08 5.31
C VAL A 107 -0.56 4.20 3.84
N SER A 108 0.40 4.57 3.00
CA SER A 108 0.16 4.78 1.56
C SER A 108 0.08 3.47 0.77
N PHE A 109 0.70 2.42 1.25
CA PHE A 109 0.83 1.13 0.56
C PHE A 109 -0.40 0.21 0.69
N PHE A 110 -1.40 0.57 1.50
CA PHE A 110 -2.65 -0.18 1.67
C PHE A 110 -3.79 0.79 1.99
N VAL A 111 -4.60 1.08 0.99
CA VAL A 111 -5.68 2.08 1.06
C VAL A 111 -6.92 1.53 0.37
N ALA A 112 -8.06 1.60 1.04
CA ALA A 112 -9.35 1.29 0.47
C ALA A 112 -10.30 2.49 0.55
N CYS A 113 -11.12 2.68 -0.47
CA CYS A 113 -12.17 3.68 -0.44
C CYS A 113 -13.28 3.37 -1.43
N GLY A 114 -14.45 3.93 -1.17
CA GLY A 114 -15.56 3.90 -2.11
C GLY A 114 -15.27 4.76 -3.36
N LYS A 115 -15.95 4.45 -4.45
CA LYS A 115 -15.94 5.27 -5.66
C LYS A 115 -16.41 6.70 -5.34
N LYS A 116 -15.80 7.70 -5.95
CA LYS A 116 -16.05 9.14 -5.71
C LYS A 116 -15.60 9.63 -4.32
N ASN A 117 -14.72 8.92 -3.64
CA ASN A 117 -14.13 9.43 -2.41
C ASN A 117 -13.31 10.70 -2.71
N PRO A 118 -13.49 11.80 -1.94
CA PRO A 118 -12.82 13.08 -2.22
C PRO A 118 -11.32 13.04 -1.93
N LEU A 119 -10.85 12.14 -1.06
CA LEU A 119 -9.45 12.10 -0.64
C LEU A 119 -8.49 11.71 -1.78
N PRO A 120 -8.66 10.56 -2.47
CA PRO A 120 -7.79 10.21 -3.59
C PRO A 120 -7.84 11.24 -4.71
N SER A 121 -9.02 11.80 -5.01
CA SER A 121 -9.18 12.84 -6.04
C SER A 121 -8.36 14.07 -5.70
N MET A 122 -8.49 14.60 -4.50
CA MET A 122 -7.72 15.77 -4.06
C MET A 122 -6.21 15.53 -4.10
N ILE A 123 -5.76 14.35 -3.67
CA ILE A 123 -4.32 14.01 -3.68
C ILE A 123 -3.84 13.88 -5.14
N ALA A 124 -4.59 13.20 -6.00
CA ALA A 124 -4.24 13.08 -7.42
C ALA A 124 -4.10 14.46 -8.08
N ASP A 125 -5.06 15.35 -7.86
CA ASP A 125 -5.04 16.71 -8.42
C ASP A 125 -3.83 17.52 -7.91
N LEU A 126 -3.50 17.41 -6.63
CA LEU A 126 -2.32 18.07 -6.05
C LEU A 126 -1.01 17.55 -6.69
N HIS A 127 -0.88 16.22 -6.85
CA HIS A 127 0.29 15.63 -7.47
C HIS A 127 0.39 15.98 -8.95
N LEU A 128 -0.70 15.89 -9.71
CA LEU A 128 -0.74 16.29 -11.11
C LEU A 128 -0.37 17.76 -11.29
N SER A 129 -0.93 18.65 -10.46
CA SER A 129 -0.61 20.08 -10.48
C SER A 129 0.85 20.34 -10.12
N TYR A 130 1.38 19.68 -9.11
CA TYR A 130 2.78 19.78 -8.71
C TYR A 130 3.72 19.38 -9.87
N TRP A 131 3.53 18.20 -10.41
CA TRP A 131 4.38 17.68 -11.47
C TRP A 131 4.17 18.36 -12.83
N LYS A 132 3.10 19.13 -13.01
CA LYS A 132 2.91 19.96 -14.22
C LYS A 132 3.97 21.05 -14.32
N ILE A 133 4.37 21.64 -13.20
CA ILE A 133 5.26 22.81 -13.15
C ILE A 133 6.66 22.51 -12.59
N HIS A 134 6.87 21.37 -11.91
CA HIS A 134 8.14 21.00 -11.29
C HIS A 134 8.78 19.77 -11.95
N ASN A 135 10.11 19.77 -12.04
CA ASN A 135 10.93 18.64 -12.50
C ASN A 135 11.79 18.06 -11.37
N LYS A 136 11.53 18.46 -10.14
CA LYS A 136 12.28 18.00 -8.97
C LYS A 136 11.33 17.66 -7.86
N LEU A 137 11.56 16.50 -7.22
CA LEU A 137 10.82 16.09 -6.04
C LEU A 137 11.20 16.97 -4.85
N ILE A 138 10.21 17.57 -4.20
CA ILE A 138 10.43 18.40 -3.02
C ILE A 138 10.75 17.56 -1.78
N ASN A 139 10.10 16.41 -1.64
CA ASN A 139 10.30 15.50 -0.51
C ASN A 139 9.85 14.09 -0.90
N TYR A 140 10.57 13.06 -0.43
CA TYR A 140 10.23 11.65 -0.66
C TYR A 140 8.82 11.28 -0.13
N LEU A 141 8.36 11.94 0.93
CA LEU A 141 7.04 11.72 1.53
C LEU A 141 5.96 12.66 0.94
N LEU A 142 6.08 13.06 -0.33
CA LEU A 142 5.14 13.99 -0.97
C LEU A 142 3.69 13.52 -0.84
N LEU A 143 3.43 12.22 -1.02
CA LEU A 143 2.10 11.62 -0.86
C LEU A 143 1.58 11.82 0.57
N ASP A 144 2.39 11.54 1.58
CA ASP A 144 1.97 11.69 2.99
C ASP A 144 1.73 13.17 3.35
N TYR A 145 2.52 14.10 2.81
CA TYR A 145 2.29 15.53 3.01
C TYR A 145 1.00 16.01 2.37
N THR A 146 0.69 15.58 1.15
CA THR A 146 -0.58 15.94 0.48
C THR A 146 -1.78 15.31 1.20
N PHE A 147 -1.62 14.10 1.72
CA PHE A 147 -2.61 13.47 2.59
C PHE A 147 -2.84 14.26 3.89
N ALA A 148 -1.75 14.69 4.54
CA ALA A 148 -1.82 15.51 5.76
C ALA A 148 -2.49 16.87 5.49
N ILE A 149 -2.23 17.49 4.34
CA ILE A 149 -2.89 18.74 3.91
C ILE A 149 -4.40 18.49 3.74
N ALA A 150 -4.79 17.45 3.01
CA ALA A 150 -6.19 17.09 2.81
C ALA A 150 -6.91 16.88 4.16
N ARG A 151 -6.32 16.10 5.08
CA ARG A 151 -6.85 15.87 6.43
C ARG A 151 -6.92 17.17 7.25
N LYS A 152 -5.94 18.06 7.13
CA LYS A 152 -5.90 19.32 7.90
C LYS A 152 -6.98 20.30 7.46
N TYR A 153 -7.18 20.45 6.17
CA TYR A 153 -8.00 21.54 5.62
C TYR A 153 -9.40 21.12 5.18
N VAL A 154 -9.68 19.82 5.05
CA VAL A 154 -11.00 19.32 4.67
C VAL A 154 -11.64 18.54 5.82
N PRO A 155 -12.60 19.14 6.55
CA PRO A 155 -13.21 18.49 7.74
C PRO A 155 -13.80 17.12 7.47
N ALA A 156 -14.46 16.92 6.32
CA ALA A 156 -15.02 15.63 5.94
C ALA A 156 -13.95 14.54 5.76
N ILE A 157 -12.78 14.88 5.19
CA ILE A 157 -11.65 13.95 5.06
C ILE A 157 -11.07 13.65 6.45
N ARG A 158 -10.92 14.66 7.31
CA ARG A 158 -10.47 14.46 8.69
C ARG A 158 -11.35 13.46 9.42
N GLN A 159 -12.65 13.70 9.44
CA GLN A 159 -13.61 12.84 10.10
C GLN A 159 -13.54 11.39 9.57
N MET A 160 -13.46 11.23 8.26
CA MET A 160 -13.39 9.94 7.61
C MET A 160 -12.11 9.16 8.00
N VAL A 161 -10.96 9.82 8.04
CA VAL A 161 -9.68 9.19 8.43
C VAL A 161 -9.66 8.84 9.93
N GLU A 162 -10.23 9.71 10.78
CA GLU A 162 -10.26 9.50 12.24
C GLU A 162 -11.25 8.40 12.67
N GLN A 163 -12.19 8.01 11.81
CA GLN A 163 -13.12 6.90 12.06
C GLN A 163 -12.53 5.52 11.77
N VAL A 164 -11.37 5.45 11.10
CA VAL A 164 -10.72 4.15 10.81
C VAL A 164 -10.25 3.51 12.12
N PRO A 165 -10.66 2.26 12.40
CA PRO A 165 -10.22 1.57 13.61
C PRO A 165 -8.70 1.31 13.58
N ILE A 166 -8.11 1.21 14.77
CA ILE A 166 -6.68 0.85 14.88
C ILE A 166 -6.52 -0.59 14.37
N THR A 167 -5.62 -0.76 13.42
CA THR A 167 -5.22 -2.05 12.87
C THR A 167 -3.73 -2.29 13.13
N VAL A 168 -3.34 -3.54 13.29
CA VAL A 168 -1.95 -3.88 13.60
C VAL A 168 -1.31 -4.60 12.42
N MET A 169 -0.40 -3.90 11.75
CA MET A 169 0.46 -4.50 10.73
C MET A 169 1.50 -5.40 11.39
N GLY A 170 1.67 -6.60 10.87
CA GLY A 170 2.63 -7.56 11.39
C GLY A 170 4.09 -7.23 11.03
N PRO A 171 5.03 -7.64 11.87
CA PRO A 171 6.46 -7.34 11.73
C PRO A 171 7.22 -8.25 10.77
N LEU A 172 6.56 -9.18 10.07
CA LEU A 172 7.18 -10.26 9.28
C LEU A 172 8.25 -9.77 8.30
N GLY A 173 8.09 -8.57 7.75
CA GLY A 173 9.09 -7.97 6.86
C GLY A 173 10.47 -7.75 7.49
N LYS A 174 10.57 -7.79 8.83
CA LYS A 174 11.82 -7.67 9.57
C LYS A 174 12.47 -9.03 9.90
N CYS A 175 11.72 -10.12 9.74
CA CYS A 175 12.11 -11.47 10.17
C CYS A 175 12.24 -12.43 8.96
N LEU A 176 12.34 -11.95 7.75
CA LEU A 176 12.29 -12.79 6.53
C LEU A 176 13.42 -13.81 6.45
N ASN A 177 14.60 -13.48 6.96
CA ASN A 177 15.78 -14.37 6.98
C ASN A 177 15.94 -15.16 8.28
N ASP A 178 15.03 -14.95 9.26
CA ASP A 178 15.06 -15.71 10.51
C ASP A 178 14.62 -17.16 10.27
N GLU A 179 15.07 -18.07 11.13
CA GLU A 179 14.65 -19.47 11.09
C GLU A 179 13.12 -19.57 11.22
N TYR A 180 12.51 -20.34 10.33
CA TYR A 180 11.07 -20.63 10.38
C TYR A 180 10.75 -21.56 11.54
N SER A 181 9.69 -21.24 12.26
CA SER A 181 9.03 -22.15 13.17
C SER A 181 7.52 -22.12 12.96
N GLU A 182 6.87 -23.24 13.10
CA GLU A 182 5.41 -23.34 12.96
C GLU A 182 4.68 -22.52 14.02
N GLU A 183 5.19 -22.52 15.25
CA GLU A 183 4.65 -21.69 16.33
C GLU A 183 4.75 -20.20 16.01
N GLY A 184 5.91 -19.73 15.54
CA GLY A 184 6.12 -18.33 15.11
C GLY A 184 5.20 -17.93 13.97
N TRP A 185 5.06 -18.80 12.98
CA TRP A 185 4.16 -18.58 11.85
C TRP A 185 2.69 -18.48 12.28
N ASN A 186 2.23 -19.43 13.09
CA ASN A 186 0.87 -19.43 13.62
C ASN A 186 0.58 -18.19 14.47
N ASN A 187 1.58 -17.73 15.23
CA ASN A 187 1.47 -16.46 15.98
C ASN A 187 1.33 -15.25 15.06
N PHE A 188 2.07 -15.18 13.95
CA PHE A 188 1.88 -14.13 12.94
C PHE A 188 0.48 -14.17 12.31
N CYS A 189 0.02 -15.35 11.92
CA CYS A 189 -1.31 -15.54 11.32
C CYS A 189 -2.45 -15.15 12.27
N LYS A 190 -2.29 -15.43 13.57
CA LYS A 190 -3.30 -15.17 14.58
C LYS A 190 -3.40 -13.71 14.98
N ASN A 191 -2.26 -13.01 15.10
CA ASN A 191 -2.21 -11.69 15.71
C ASN A 191 -2.23 -10.53 14.72
N TYR A 192 -2.03 -10.79 13.42
CA TYR A 192 -1.91 -9.74 12.42
C TYR A 192 -2.76 -10.03 11.21
N ASP A 193 -3.40 -8.98 10.68
CA ASP A 193 -4.27 -9.09 9.50
C ASP A 193 -3.43 -9.18 8.21
N PHE A 194 -2.31 -8.46 8.17
CA PHE A 194 -1.40 -8.42 7.03
C PHE A 194 0.02 -8.00 7.44
N HIS A 195 0.97 -8.22 6.54
CA HIS A 195 2.37 -7.85 6.71
C HIS A 195 2.89 -7.08 5.50
N LYS A 196 3.67 -6.02 5.73
CA LYS A 196 4.44 -5.36 4.68
C LYS A 196 5.80 -6.00 4.60
N LEU A 197 6.06 -6.72 3.50
CA LEU A 197 7.34 -7.36 3.22
C LEU A 197 8.26 -6.42 2.43
N THR A 198 9.49 -6.88 2.15
CA THR A 198 10.48 -6.16 1.36
C THR A 198 11.30 -7.11 0.48
N TYR A 199 11.68 -6.62 -0.69
CA TYR A 199 12.68 -7.25 -1.57
C TYR A 199 13.99 -6.44 -1.62
N LYS A 200 14.09 -5.38 -0.80
CA LYS A 200 15.24 -4.45 -0.80
C LYS A 200 16.44 -4.97 0.00
N ILE A 201 16.33 -6.15 0.57
CA ILE A 201 17.40 -6.83 1.30
C ILE A 201 17.70 -8.17 0.63
N PRO A 202 18.92 -8.71 0.76
CA PRO A 202 19.20 -10.08 0.34
C PRO A 202 18.29 -11.05 1.09
N LEU A 203 17.53 -11.87 0.34
CA LEU A 203 16.58 -12.84 0.89
C LEU A 203 17.16 -14.25 0.72
N GLN A 204 17.19 -15.01 1.80
CA GLN A 204 17.72 -16.37 1.88
C GLN A 204 16.60 -17.35 2.17
N LYS A 205 16.53 -18.46 1.39
CA LYS A 205 15.52 -19.53 1.60
C LYS A 205 15.88 -20.44 2.76
N VAL A 206 17.17 -20.52 3.07
CA VAL A 206 17.72 -21.31 4.18
C VAL A 206 18.72 -20.46 4.95
N THR A 207 18.84 -20.74 6.24
CA THR A 207 19.87 -20.17 7.12
C THR A 207 21.25 -20.76 6.80
N PRO A 208 22.36 -20.21 7.29
CA PRO A 208 23.70 -20.77 7.07
C PRO A 208 23.88 -22.22 7.54
N ASP A 209 23.11 -22.64 8.54
CA ASP A 209 23.08 -24.02 9.05
C ASP A 209 22.06 -24.94 8.34
N GLY A 210 21.46 -24.46 7.22
CA GLY A 210 20.62 -25.26 6.33
C GLY A 210 19.15 -25.37 6.74
N LYS A 211 18.71 -24.65 7.76
CA LYS A 211 17.30 -24.64 8.17
C LYS A 211 16.47 -23.68 7.30
N LYS A 212 15.20 -24.00 7.16
CA LYS A 212 14.25 -23.16 6.39
C LYS A 212 14.05 -21.80 7.06
N THR A 213 14.12 -20.71 6.30
CA THR A 213 13.80 -19.37 6.78
C THR A 213 12.30 -19.06 6.63
N VAL A 214 11.85 -17.97 7.26
CA VAL A 214 10.49 -17.43 7.06
C VAL A 214 10.25 -17.13 5.59
N TYR A 215 11.20 -16.52 4.89
CA TYR A 215 11.11 -16.29 3.44
C TYR A 215 11.01 -17.61 2.66
N GLY A 216 11.83 -18.61 3.01
CA GLY A 216 11.77 -19.93 2.41
C GLY A 216 10.44 -20.66 2.64
N HIS A 217 9.71 -20.32 3.73
CA HIS A 217 8.36 -20.84 3.99
C HIS A 217 7.28 -20.14 3.15
N ILE A 218 7.41 -18.83 2.94
CA ILE A 218 6.45 -18.04 2.15
C ILE A 218 6.44 -18.45 0.67
N LEU A 219 7.55 -18.96 0.13
CA LEU A 219 7.70 -19.37 -1.28
C LEU A 219 7.17 -20.77 -1.55
#